data_add21ed4cfc9fe0ef67d0b1b1d2816a9
#
_entry.id   add21ed4cfc9fe0ef67d0b1b1d2816a9
#
_cell.length_a   1.000
_cell.length_b   1.000
_cell.length_c   1.000
_cell.angle_alpha   90.00
_cell.angle_beta   90.00
_cell.angle_gamma   90.00
#
_symmetry.space_group_name_H-M   'P 1'
#
loop_
_entity.id
_entity.type
_entity.pdbx_description
1 polymer ?
#
loop_
_entity_poly.entity_id
_entity_poly.type
_entity_poly.pdbx_seq_one_letter_code
_entity_poly.pdbx_strand_id
1 'polypeptide(L)'
;IQLDAHADLRDSYEGSPHSHACAMSRIRELTASTLQIGIRSLSRQEAGRIERENLSVCTMAAFRGGAFDVQAALNVLADPVYLTVDVDVFDWSVVRSTGTPEPGGFLWDEAVALLQEIFMAKNIVGVDVVELCGDAQDRNSAFAVAKLIYKMLGFKLAAEVDHGRMGWPDTPRGSLFK
;
A
#
# COMPACT_ATOMS: atom_id res chain seq x y z
N ILE A 1 -5.85 -2.53 -3.62
CA ILE A 1 -4.60 -2.85 -2.89
C ILE A 1 -4.53 -1.97 -1.65
N GLN A 2 -4.13 -2.57 -0.51
CA GLN A 2 -3.80 -1.84 0.71
C GLN A 2 -2.33 -2.11 1.06
N LEU A 3 -1.57 -1.04 1.33
CA LEU A 3 -0.27 -1.10 1.99
C LEU A 3 -0.46 -0.58 3.41
N ASP A 4 -0.25 -1.41 4.43
CA ASP A 4 -0.62 -1.13 5.82
C ASP A 4 0.09 -2.07 6.79
N ALA A 5 0.32 -1.64 8.03
CA ALA A 5 0.73 -2.53 9.11
C ALA A 5 -0.43 -3.39 9.62
N HIS A 6 -1.66 -2.86 9.54
CA HIS A 6 -2.88 -3.43 10.11
C HIS A 6 -3.75 -4.11 9.04
N ALA A 7 -4.47 -5.15 9.42
CA ALA A 7 -5.34 -5.86 8.48
C ALA A 7 -6.67 -5.13 8.23
N ASP A 8 -7.17 -4.33 9.18
CA ASP A 8 -8.44 -3.57 9.11
C ASP A 8 -9.66 -4.40 8.73
N LEU A 9 -9.63 -5.69 9.09
CA LEU A 9 -10.65 -6.67 8.75
C LEU A 9 -11.67 -6.91 9.89
N ARG A 10 -11.69 -6.06 10.91
CA ARG A 10 -12.67 -6.15 11.99
C ARG A 10 -14.07 -5.82 11.47
N ASP A 11 -15.08 -6.52 11.94
CA ASP A 11 -16.48 -6.20 11.61
C ASP A 11 -16.96 -4.94 12.33
N SER A 12 -16.46 -4.73 13.55
CA SER A 12 -16.64 -3.51 14.33
C SER A 12 -15.47 -3.29 15.27
N TYR A 13 -15.21 -2.03 15.59
CA TYR A 13 -14.20 -1.63 16.57
C TYR A 13 -14.73 -0.43 17.35
N GLU A 14 -14.58 -0.45 18.70
CA GLU A 14 -15.11 0.59 19.60
C GLU A 14 -16.60 0.91 19.36
N GLY A 15 -17.40 -0.11 19.07
CA GLY A 15 -18.83 0.01 18.83
C GLY A 15 -19.23 0.54 17.46
N SER A 16 -18.29 0.75 16.53
CA SER A 16 -18.57 1.24 15.19
C SER A 16 -18.08 0.26 14.11
N PRO A 17 -18.89 -0.08 13.09
CA PRO A 17 -18.46 -0.80 11.91
C PRO A 17 -17.70 0.10 10.90
N HIS A 18 -17.70 1.42 11.14
CA HIS A 18 -17.05 2.42 10.30
C HIS A 18 -15.79 3.00 10.95
N SER A 19 -15.19 2.27 11.90
CA SER A 19 -13.88 2.59 12.46
C SER A 19 -12.78 2.35 11.44
N HIS A 20 -11.62 3.05 11.60
CA HIS A 20 -10.41 2.81 10.82
C HIS A 20 -10.04 1.30 10.76
N ALA A 21 -10.10 0.59 11.90
CA ALA A 21 -9.82 -0.85 11.98
C ALA A 21 -10.80 -1.76 11.22
N CYS A 22 -11.78 -1.19 10.51
CA CYS A 22 -12.81 -1.89 9.75
C CYS A 22 -12.79 -1.56 8.25
N ALA A 23 -11.86 -0.73 7.79
CA ALA A 23 -11.83 -0.21 6.43
C ALA A 23 -11.83 -1.33 5.38
N MET A 24 -10.95 -2.31 5.50
CA MET A 24 -10.89 -3.44 4.56
C MET A 24 -12.10 -4.37 4.69
N SER A 25 -12.70 -4.47 5.87
CA SER A 25 -13.95 -5.21 6.03
C SER A 25 -15.07 -4.57 5.20
N ARG A 26 -15.17 -3.25 5.18
CA ARG A 26 -16.17 -2.52 4.36
C ARG A 26 -15.86 -2.57 2.87
N ILE A 27 -14.60 -2.44 2.48
CA ILE A 27 -14.19 -2.56 1.07
C ILE A 27 -14.54 -3.95 0.53
N ARG A 28 -14.38 -5.01 1.32
CA ARG A 28 -14.71 -6.37 0.90
C ARG A 28 -16.21 -6.63 0.70
N GLU A 29 -17.08 -5.79 1.20
CA GLU A 29 -18.51 -5.81 0.85
C GLU A 29 -18.77 -5.34 -0.59
N LEU A 30 -17.85 -4.56 -1.16
CA LEU A 30 -17.93 -4.00 -2.51
C LEU A 30 -17.19 -4.86 -3.54
N THR A 31 -16.09 -5.51 -3.15
CA THR A 31 -15.25 -6.32 -4.03
C THR A 31 -14.56 -7.46 -3.29
N ALA A 32 -14.52 -8.63 -3.91
CA ALA A 32 -13.72 -9.76 -3.41
C ALA A 32 -12.25 -9.68 -3.84
N SER A 33 -11.93 -8.87 -4.87
CA SER A 33 -10.58 -8.74 -5.41
C SER A 33 -9.78 -7.73 -4.60
N THR A 34 -9.12 -8.21 -3.54
CA THR A 34 -8.29 -7.38 -2.65
C THR A 34 -6.91 -8.02 -2.43
N LEU A 35 -5.90 -7.18 -2.26
CA LEU A 35 -4.54 -7.56 -1.91
C LEU A 35 -4.04 -6.62 -0.81
N GLN A 36 -3.61 -7.19 0.31
CA GLN A 36 -3.06 -6.44 1.44
C GLN A 36 -1.58 -6.79 1.60
N ILE A 37 -0.71 -5.79 1.74
CA ILE A 37 0.74 -5.98 1.82
C ILE A 37 1.31 -5.16 2.99
N GLY A 38 2.22 -5.75 3.75
CA GLY A 38 2.89 -5.09 4.87
C GLY A 38 2.35 -5.50 6.24
N ILE A 39 1.31 -6.33 6.27
CA ILE A 39 0.57 -6.66 7.48
C ILE A 39 1.48 -7.33 8.52
N ARG A 40 1.44 -6.80 9.76
CA ARG A 40 2.19 -7.33 10.90
C ARG A 40 1.49 -7.14 12.25
N SER A 41 0.33 -6.44 12.23
CA SER A 41 -0.53 -6.25 13.40
C SER A 41 -1.96 -6.63 13.02
N LEU A 42 -2.50 -7.67 13.65
CA LEU A 42 -3.86 -8.17 13.43
C LEU A 42 -4.35 -8.97 14.63
N SER A 43 -5.64 -8.99 14.85
CA SER A 43 -6.26 -9.79 15.89
C SER A 43 -6.40 -11.26 15.47
N ARG A 44 -6.61 -12.15 16.46
CA ARG A 44 -6.92 -13.56 16.20
C ARG A 44 -8.14 -13.73 15.29
N GLN A 45 -9.14 -12.86 15.42
CA GLN A 45 -10.36 -12.93 14.61
C GLN A 45 -10.06 -12.60 13.15
N GLU A 46 -9.23 -11.58 12.90
CA GLU A 46 -8.80 -11.23 11.56
C GLU A 46 -7.94 -12.32 10.93
N ALA A 47 -6.99 -12.90 11.68
CA ALA A 47 -6.22 -14.05 11.22
C ALA A 47 -7.12 -15.21 10.80
N GLY A 48 -8.09 -15.57 11.64
CA GLY A 48 -9.06 -16.62 11.31
C GLY A 48 -9.97 -16.28 10.12
N ARG A 49 -10.25 -15.00 9.88
CA ARG A 49 -10.98 -14.54 8.70
C ARG A 49 -10.13 -14.69 7.42
N ILE A 50 -8.86 -14.26 7.49
CA ILE A 50 -7.90 -14.40 6.38
C ILE A 50 -7.82 -15.87 5.93
N GLU A 51 -7.68 -16.79 6.87
CA GLU A 51 -7.61 -18.24 6.59
C GLU A 51 -8.92 -18.78 5.99
N ARG A 52 -10.06 -18.52 6.64
CA ARG A 52 -11.37 -19.02 6.19
C ARG A 52 -11.78 -18.54 4.82
N GLU A 53 -11.51 -17.28 4.52
CA GLU A 53 -11.89 -16.62 3.26
C GLU A 53 -10.78 -16.69 2.21
N ASN A 54 -9.63 -17.30 2.54
CA ASN A 54 -8.45 -17.37 1.68
C ASN A 54 -8.05 -16.02 1.08
N LEU A 55 -7.92 -15.02 1.97
CA LEU A 55 -7.62 -13.64 1.56
C LEU A 55 -6.16 -13.51 1.12
N SER A 56 -5.94 -12.71 0.09
CA SER A 56 -4.58 -12.39 -0.38
C SER A 56 -3.94 -11.36 0.54
N VAL A 57 -3.19 -11.83 1.52
CA VAL A 57 -2.51 -11.02 2.55
C VAL A 57 -1.04 -11.39 2.61
N CYS A 58 -0.19 -10.43 2.29
CA CYS A 58 1.26 -10.52 2.40
C CYS A 58 1.71 -9.88 3.71
N THR A 59 2.12 -10.68 4.69
CA THR A 59 2.73 -10.16 5.91
C THR A 59 4.15 -9.65 5.62
N MET A 60 4.67 -8.72 6.45
CA MET A 60 6.06 -8.29 6.32
C MET A 60 7.06 -9.44 6.43
N ALA A 61 6.77 -10.44 7.28
CA ALA A 61 7.61 -11.63 7.40
C ALA A 61 7.61 -12.46 6.10
N ALA A 62 6.45 -12.65 5.49
CA ALA A 62 6.33 -13.38 4.22
C ALA A 62 6.97 -12.62 3.06
N PHE A 63 6.83 -11.29 3.03
CA PHE A 63 7.49 -10.42 2.04
C PHE A 63 9.01 -10.56 2.11
N ARG A 64 9.62 -10.32 3.28
CA ARG A 64 11.08 -10.37 3.46
C ARG A 64 11.65 -11.77 3.34
N GLY A 65 10.88 -12.78 3.74
CA GLY A 65 11.27 -14.19 3.60
C GLY A 65 11.11 -14.77 2.19
N GLY A 66 10.55 -14.00 1.24
CA GLY A 66 10.25 -14.48 -0.11
C GLY A 66 9.19 -15.59 -0.15
N ALA A 67 8.37 -15.69 0.89
CA ALA A 67 7.31 -16.71 1.00
C ALA A 67 5.99 -16.27 0.32
N PHE A 68 5.89 -15.02 -0.12
CA PHE A 68 4.73 -14.48 -0.83
C PHE A 68 5.17 -13.94 -2.19
N ASP A 69 4.57 -14.45 -3.25
CA ASP A 69 4.81 -13.98 -4.62
C ASP A 69 3.87 -12.81 -4.94
N VAL A 70 4.40 -11.60 -4.78
CA VAL A 70 3.66 -10.36 -5.05
C VAL A 70 3.24 -10.28 -6.52
N GLN A 71 4.13 -10.66 -7.44
CA GLN A 71 3.83 -10.60 -8.87
C GLN A 71 2.70 -11.56 -9.25
N ALA A 72 2.70 -12.78 -8.71
CA ALA A 72 1.60 -13.71 -8.92
C ALA A 72 0.28 -13.17 -8.34
N ALA A 73 0.31 -12.54 -7.17
CA ALA A 73 -0.86 -11.92 -6.56
C ALA A 73 -1.39 -10.73 -7.40
N LEU A 74 -0.50 -9.89 -7.92
CA LEU A 74 -0.87 -8.81 -8.84
C LEU A 74 -1.49 -9.36 -10.13
N ASN A 75 -0.98 -10.44 -10.68
CA ASN A 75 -1.48 -11.02 -11.94
C ASN A 75 -2.95 -11.49 -11.85
N VAL A 76 -3.37 -11.99 -10.67
CA VAL A 76 -4.75 -12.47 -10.47
C VAL A 76 -5.70 -11.39 -9.94
N LEU A 77 -5.19 -10.27 -9.47
CA LEU A 77 -5.98 -9.14 -9.00
C LEU A 77 -6.71 -8.47 -10.17
N ALA A 78 -7.99 -8.15 -9.99
CA ALA A 78 -8.79 -7.46 -11.01
C ALA A 78 -8.27 -6.05 -11.31
N ASP A 79 -8.52 -5.56 -12.54
CA ASP A 79 -8.34 -4.17 -12.95
C ASP A 79 -9.70 -3.50 -13.18
N PRO A 80 -9.83 -2.19 -13.00
CA PRO A 80 -8.85 -1.25 -12.47
C PRO A 80 -8.63 -1.40 -10.95
N VAL A 81 -7.53 -0.83 -10.45
CA VAL A 81 -7.13 -0.93 -9.05
C VAL A 81 -7.18 0.44 -8.36
N TYR A 82 -7.73 0.47 -7.15
CA TYR A 82 -7.55 1.55 -6.18
C TYR A 82 -6.44 1.16 -5.19
N LEU A 83 -5.53 2.07 -4.90
CA LEU A 83 -4.41 1.87 -3.98
C LEU A 83 -4.57 2.76 -2.75
N THR A 84 -4.63 2.19 -1.57
CA THR A 84 -4.53 2.91 -0.30
C THR A 84 -3.20 2.62 0.37
N VAL A 85 -2.56 3.65 0.88
CA VAL A 85 -1.28 3.55 1.60
C VAL A 85 -1.46 4.18 2.97
N ASP A 86 -1.55 3.33 3.99
CA ASP A 86 -1.37 3.76 5.36
C ASP A 86 0.12 3.98 5.62
N VAL A 87 0.48 5.14 6.17
CA VAL A 87 1.90 5.47 6.36
C VAL A 87 2.57 4.64 7.46
N ASP A 88 1.80 3.95 8.30
CA ASP A 88 2.35 3.03 9.28
C ASP A 88 2.85 1.70 8.68
N VAL A 89 2.61 1.48 7.38
CA VAL A 89 3.27 0.40 6.64
C VAL A 89 4.79 0.54 6.65
N PHE A 90 5.29 1.76 6.78
CA PHE A 90 6.72 2.03 6.91
C PHE A 90 7.27 1.66 8.29
N ASP A 91 8.54 1.38 8.33
CA ASP A 91 9.30 1.31 9.58
C ASP A 91 9.43 2.71 10.22
N TRP A 92 9.54 2.76 11.54
CA TRP A 92 9.68 4.02 12.30
C TRP A 92 10.89 4.85 11.89
N SER A 93 11.92 4.23 11.34
CA SER A 93 13.08 4.94 10.81
C SER A 93 12.75 5.77 9.56
N VAL A 94 11.61 5.50 8.89
CA VAL A 94 11.15 6.21 7.69
C VAL A 94 10.00 7.16 8.02
N VAL A 95 8.93 6.65 8.64
CA VAL A 95 7.77 7.43 9.08
C VAL A 95 7.43 7.04 10.52
N ARG A 96 7.59 7.97 11.45
CA ARG A 96 7.24 7.76 12.85
C ARG A 96 6.01 8.54 13.32
N SER A 97 5.62 9.57 12.56
CA SER A 97 4.47 10.42 12.89
C SER A 97 3.19 9.82 12.32
N THR A 98 2.70 8.77 12.97
CA THR A 98 1.43 8.09 12.68
C THR A 98 0.73 7.73 13.99
N GLY A 99 -0.58 7.44 13.93
CA GLY A 99 -1.38 7.17 15.12
C GLY A 99 -1.09 5.82 15.77
N THR A 100 -0.84 4.80 14.97
CA THR A 100 -0.66 3.39 15.39
C THR A 100 0.62 2.77 14.81
N PRO A 101 1.80 3.32 15.17
CA PRO A 101 3.05 2.87 14.59
C PRO A 101 3.39 1.45 15.02
N GLU A 102 3.82 0.61 14.07
CA GLU A 102 4.27 -0.76 14.29
C GLU A 102 5.71 -0.95 13.82
N PRO A 103 6.61 -1.56 14.62
CA PRO A 103 8.00 -1.79 14.21
C PRO A 103 8.12 -2.84 13.10
N GLY A 104 9.22 -2.79 12.35
CA GLY A 104 9.56 -3.79 11.35
C GLY A 104 8.81 -3.61 10.02
N GLY A 105 8.35 -2.40 9.71
CA GLY A 105 7.72 -2.03 8.46
C GLY A 105 8.70 -1.90 7.29
N PHE A 106 8.21 -1.46 6.13
CA PHE A 106 9.02 -1.23 4.94
C PHE A 106 10.08 -0.16 5.17
N LEU A 107 11.29 -0.43 4.72
CA LEU A 107 12.27 0.62 4.48
C LEU A 107 11.90 1.40 3.20
N TRP A 108 12.45 2.60 3.07
CA TRP A 108 12.11 3.49 1.96
C TRP A 108 12.27 2.84 0.59
N ASP A 109 13.41 2.22 0.33
CA ASP A 109 13.70 1.64 -0.99
C ASP A 109 12.85 0.39 -1.27
N GLU A 110 12.54 -0.40 -0.25
CA GLU A 110 11.62 -1.56 -0.38
C GLU A 110 10.22 -1.09 -0.83
N ALA A 111 9.67 -0.08 -0.14
CA ALA A 111 8.35 0.47 -0.46
C ALA A 111 8.31 1.13 -1.84
N VAL A 112 9.35 1.89 -2.20
CA VAL A 112 9.44 2.55 -3.51
C VAL A 112 9.52 1.53 -4.64
N ALA A 113 10.31 0.46 -4.48
CA ALA A 113 10.39 -0.61 -5.47
C ALA A 113 9.06 -1.35 -5.64
N LEU A 114 8.41 -1.70 -4.53
CA LEU A 114 7.08 -2.34 -4.54
C LEU A 114 6.03 -1.45 -5.22
N LEU A 115 5.98 -0.16 -4.88
CA LEU A 115 5.03 0.77 -5.50
C LEU A 115 5.28 0.90 -7.00
N GLN A 116 6.54 1.00 -7.44
CA GLN A 116 6.85 1.01 -8.86
C GLN A 116 6.34 -0.25 -9.56
N GLU A 117 6.56 -1.43 -8.99
CA GLU A 117 6.06 -2.70 -9.51
C GLU A 117 4.54 -2.70 -9.63
N ILE A 118 3.81 -2.26 -8.59
CA ILE A 118 2.35 -2.15 -8.58
C ILE A 118 1.85 -1.24 -9.71
N PHE A 119 2.43 -0.03 -9.85
CA PHE A 119 2.00 0.92 -10.88
C PHE A 119 2.28 0.44 -12.29
N MET A 120 3.37 -0.31 -12.51
CA MET A 120 3.70 -0.88 -13.82
C MET A 120 2.82 -2.09 -14.15
N ALA A 121 2.44 -2.89 -13.14
CA ALA A 121 1.64 -4.10 -13.34
C ALA A 121 0.14 -3.83 -13.46
N LYS A 122 -0.38 -2.71 -12.90
CA LYS A 122 -1.82 -2.45 -12.74
C LYS A 122 -2.25 -1.08 -13.23
N ASN A 123 -3.51 -1.02 -13.68
CA ASN A 123 -4.14 0.26 -14.00
C ASN A 123 -4.65 0.93 -12.71
N ILE A 124 -3.82 1.73 -12.06
CA ILE A 124 -4.17 2.44 -10.83
C ILE A 124 -5.05 3.64 -11.18
N VAL A 125 -6.31 3.64 -10.76
CA VAL A 125 -7.30 4.70 -11.06
C VAL A 125 -7.51 5.69 -9.91
N GLY A 126 -7.07 5.35 -8.71
CA GLY A 126 -7.13 6.22 -7.55
C GLY A 126 -6.10 5.80 -6.51
N VAL A 127 -5.62 6.78 -5.76
CA VAL A 127 -4.67 6.58 -4.66
C VAL A 127 -5.07 7.49 -3.51
N ASP A 128 -5.00 6.98 -2.30
CA ASP A 128 -4.91 7.79 -1.08
C ASP A 128 -3.67 7.44 -0.26
N VAL A 129 -3.26 8.37 0.60
CA VAL A 129 -2.20 8.19 1.59
C VAL A 129 -2.75 8.71 2.91
N VAL A 130 -2.86 7.86 3.89
CA VAL A 130 -3.60 8.11 5.12
C VAL A 130 -2.74 7.95 6.38
N GLU A 131 -3.30 8.33 7.53
CA GLU A 131 -2.76 8.15 8.88
C GLU A 131 -1.46 8.93 9.18
N LEU A 132 -1.06 9.91 8.35
CA LEU A 132 0.02 10.82 8.70
C LEU A 132 -0.44 11.80 9.78
N CYS A 133 0.13 11.70 10.97
CA CYS A 133 -0.09 12.65 12.04
C CYS A 133 0.77 13.92 11.86
N GLY A 134 0.19 15.08 12.12
CA GLY A 134 0.93 16.33 12.16
C GLY A 134 1.81 16.41 13.42
N ASP A 135 3.12 16.46 13.24
CA ASP A 135 4.08 16.72 14.31
C ASP A 135 5.04 17.84 13.91
N ALA A 136 4.96 18.98 14.60
CA ALA A 136 5.82 20.12 14.33
C ALA A 136 7.32 19.83 14.58
N GLN A 137 7.64 18.81 15.35
CA GLN A 137 9.00 18.38 15.66
C GLN A 137 9.52 17.31 14.71
N ASP A 138 8.65 16.66 13.92
CA ASP A 138 9.01 15.67 12.93
C ASP A 138 8.69 16.10 11.50
N ARG A 139 9.63 16.84 10.92
CA ARG A 139 9.53 17.21 9.50
C ARG A 139 9.89 16.06 8.55
N ASN A 140 10.59 15.04 9.04
CA ASN A 140 11.08 13.95 8.20
C ASN A 140 9.93 13.08 7.71
N SER A 141 9.00 12.69 8.60
CA SER A 141 7.82 11.91 8.20
C SER A 141 6.98 12.64 7.15
N ALA A 142 6.66 13.93 7.39
CA ALA A 142 5.89 14.72 6.44
C ALA A 142 6.62 14.85 5.08
N PHE A 143 7.94 15.07 5.09
CA PHE A 143 8.72 15.15 3.86
C PHE A 143 8.80 13.80 3.14
N ALA A 144 9.01 12.69 3.87
CA ALA A 144 9.03 11.36 3.28
C ALA A 144 7.71 11.03 2.59
N VAL A 145 6.57 11.30 3.26
CA VAL A 145 5.23 11.06 2.69
C VAL A 145 4.97 11.96 1.47
N ALA A 146 5.31 13.24 1.53
CA ALA A 146 5.20 14.13 0.37
C ALA A 146 6.05 13.63 -0.81
N LYS A 147 7.27 13.12 -0.54
CA LYS A 147 8.16 12.56 -1.55
C LYS A 147 7.62 11.24 -2.12
N LEU A 148 6.96 10.42 -1.29
CA LEU A 148 6.29 9.20 -1.73
C LEU A 148 5.17 9.53 -2.72
N ILE A 149 4.30 10.47 -2.38
CA ILE A 149 3.22 10.93 -3.27
C ILE A 149 3.79 11.43 -4.60
N TYR A 150 4.84 12.24 -4.54
CA TYR A 150 5.52 12.71 -5.76
C TYR A 150 6.05 11.57 -6.63
N LYS A 151 6.63 10.52 -6.01
CA LYS A 151 7.10 9.33 -6.74
C LYS A 151 5.92 8.55 -7.35
N MET A 152 4.83 8.35 -6.62
CA MET A 152 3.64 7.67 -7.14
C MET A 152 3.03 8.38 -8.35
N LEU A 153 2.99 9.72 -8.34
CA LEU A 153 2.59 10.52 -9.52
C LEU A 153 3.53 10.26 -10.71
N GLY A 154 4.84 10.18 -10.47
CA GLY A 154 5.81 9.82 -11.51
C GLY A 154 5.63 8.40 -12.03
N PHE A 155 5.37 7.42 -11.16
CA PHE A 155 5.09 6.04 -11.56
C PHE A 155 3.80 5.93 -12.37
N LYS A 156 2.75 6.63 -11.96
CA LYS A 156 1.50 6.69 -12.72
C LYS A 156 1.73 7.23 -14.13
N LEU A 157 2.44 8.34 -14.26
CA LEU A 157 2.76 8.92 -15.56
C LEU A 157 3.59 7.96 -16.42
N ALA A 158 4.61 7.32 -15.85
CA ALA A 158 5.45 6.35 -16.56
C ALA A 158 4.63 5.15 -17.05
N ALA A 159 3.74 4.60 -16.22
CA ALA A 159 2.86 3.50 -16.59
C ALA A 159 1.88 3.88 -17.70
N GLU A 160 1.32 5.11 -17.69
CA GLU A 160 0.43 5.57 -18.76
C GLU A 160 1.16 5.67 -20.12
N VAL A 161 2.44 6.08 -20.11
CA VAL A 161 3.28 6.13 -21.31
C VAL A 161 3.63 4.72 -21.80
N ASP A 162 4.04 3.84 -20.88
CA ASP A 162 4.44 2.47 -21.22
C ASP A 162 3.28 1.65 -21.80
N HIS A 163 2.08 1.84 -21.25
CA HIS A 163 0.87 1.18 -21.77
C HIS A 163 0.25 1.89 -22.99
N GLY A 164 0.92 2.93 -23.54
CA GLY A 164 0.46 3.64 -24.74
C GLY A 164 -0.81 4.48 -24.54
N ARG A 165 -1.20 4.74 -23.31
CA ARG A 165 -2.38 5.57 -22.96
C ARG A 165 -2.09 7.07 -23.00
N MET A 166 -0.82 7.45 -22.93
CA MET A 166 -0.33 8.83 -23.02
C MET A 166 0.93 8.89 -23.87
N GLY A 167 1.02 9.88 -24.77
CA GLY A 167 2.27 10.18 -25.47
C GLY A 167 3.26 10.86 -24.53
N TRP A 168 4.54 10.49 -24.59
CA TRP A 168 5.59 11.22 -23.88
C TRP A 168 5.74 12.61 -24.49
N PRO A 169 5.74 13.71 -23.73
CA PRO A 169 6.13 15.01 -24.27
C PRO A 169 7.56 14.90 -24.81
N ASP A 170 7.84 15.48 -25.98
CA ASP A 170 9.05 15.36 -26.80
C ASP A 170 10.37 15.49 -26.01
N THR A 171 10.70 14.57 -25.18
CA THR A 171 11.96 14.47 -24.43
C THR A 171 12.66 13.18 -24.84
N PRO A 172 13.97 13.18 -25.16
CA PRO A 172 14.66 11.98 -25.60
C PRO A 172 14.58 10.87 -24.55
N ARG A 173 14.06 9.72 -24.91
CA ARG A 173 14.09 8.51 -24.07
C ARG A 173 15.55 8.20 -23.75
N GLY A 174 15.97 8.32 -22.51
CA GLY A 174 17.27 7.78 -22.12
C GLY A 174 18.10 8.48 -21.07
N SER A 175 17.69 9.58 -20.44
CA SER A 175 18.58 10.28 -19.51
C SER A 175 18.07 10.51 -18.07
N LEU A 176 16.87 10.13 -17.73
CA LEU A 176 16.30 10.48 -16.42
C LEU A 176 16.35 9.37 -15.34
N PHE A 177 16.80 8.16 -15.68
CA PHE A 177 16.81 7.02 -14.74
C PHE A 177 18.11 6.19 -14.81
N LYS A 178 19.26 6.84 -14.99
CA LYS A 178 20.56 6.22 -14.71
C LYS A 178 21.10 6.72 -13.39
#